data_8576681777b1672a14f90c1e6b4715de
#
_entry.id   8576681777b1672a14f90c1e6b4715de
#
_cell.length_a   1.000
_cell.length_b   1.000
_cell.length_c   1.000
_cell.angle_alpha   90.00
_cell.angle_beta   90.00
_cell.angle_gamma   90.00
#
_symmetry.space_group_name_H-M   'P 1'
#
loop_
_entity.id
_entity.type
_entity.pdbx_description
1 polymer ?
#
loop_
_entity_poly.entity_id
_entity_poly.type
_entity_poly.pdbx_seq_one_letter_code
_entity_poly.pdbx_strand_id
1 'polypeptide(L)'
;NVRVHHQPVLPARRFRDEAAVEAMVTETVETFGRLDVLVNNAGLGVGGDVAETTSGQYRLMMDTNVDGVFFATRAALPHLRETDGNLVFVGSFAGQYPRPGNPIYAATKWWVRGFAHSLGGQVGPDGVGVSVVNPTEVRTEFASEESEAFEERFEAGEVTEPEEVANAVVFAAGQDRSTVHEIDLYRRDKFEGW
;
A
#
# COMPACT_ATOMS: atom_id res chain seq x y z
N ASN A 1 -23.13 -1.36 -5.05
CA ASN A 1 -23.05 -2.06 -3.76
C ASN A 1 -21.78 -2.90 -3.73
N VAL A 2 -20.70 -2.34 -3.21
CA VAL A 2 -19.46 -3.10 -2.95
C VAL A 2 -19.75 -4.02 -1.77
N ARG A 3 -19.80 -5.34 -2.00
CA ARG A 3 -19.85 -6.32 -0.92
C ARG A 3 -18.43 -6.48 -0.38
N VAL A 4 -18.15 -5.91 0.78
CA VAL A 4 -16.91 -6.18 1.51
C VAL A 4 -17.05 -7.52 2.21
N HIS A 5 -16.37 -8.53 1.69
CA HIS A 5 -16.23 -9.81 2.40
C HIS A 5 -14.98 -9.74 3.27
N HIS A 6 -15.12 -9.97 4.57
CA HIS A 6 -13.97 -10.10 5.46
C HIS A 6 -13.18 -11.35 5.06
N GLN A 7 -12.00 -11.14 4.50
CA GLN A 7 -11.02 -12.20 4.26
C GLN A 7 -10.11 -12.36 5.48
N PRO A 8 -9.56 -13.55 5.73
CA PRO A 8 -8.53 -13.70 6.75
C PRO A 8 -7.32 -12.85 6.35
N VAL A 9 -7.00 -11.86 7.19
CA VAL A 9 -5.77 -11.08 7.04
C VAL A 9 -4.60 -12.05 7.24
N LEU A 10 -3.79 -12.25 6.21
CA LEU A 10 -2.57 -13.06 6.33
C LEU A 10 -1.64 -12.37 7.33
N PRO A 11 -1.03 -13.12 8.28
CA PRO A 11 0.01 -12.56 9.15
C PRO A 11 1.11 -11.92 8.29
N ALA A 12 1.65 -10.79 8.70
CA ALA A 12 2.64 -10.00 7.95
C ALA A 12 3.82 -10.82 7.40
N ARG A 13 4.18 -11.94 8.06
CA ARG A 13 5.23 -12.87 7.61
C ARG A 13 4.92 -13.54 6.26
N ARG A 14 3.64 -13.71 5.89
CA ARG A 14 3.24 -14.41 4.66
C ARG A 14 3.31 -13.52 3.42
N PHE A 15 3.26 -12.21 3.57
CA PHE A 15 3.43 -11.30 2.42
C PHE A 15 4.85 -11.30 1.83
N ARG A 16 5.83 -11.89 2.52
CA ARG A 16 7.21 -12.06 2.07
C ARG A 16 7.47 -13.42 1.40
N ASP A 17 6.50 -14.30 1.45
CA ASP A 17 6.55 -15.64 0.84
C ASP A 17 5.73 -15.61 -0.44
N GLU A 18 6.44 -15.68 -1.57
CA GLU A 18 5.84 -15.65 -2.91
C GLU A 18 4.75 -16.71 -3.07
N ALA A 19 5.01 -17.95 -2.66
CA ALA A 19 4.04 -19.03 -2.77
C ALA A 19 2.78 -18.80 -1.91
N ALA A 20 2.95 -18.20 -0.72
CA ALA A 20 1.82 -17.85 0.13
C ALA A 20 0.97 -16.71 -0.46
N VAL A 21 1.60 -15.75 -1.13
CA VAL A 21 0.91 -14.65 -1.82
C VAL A 21 0.15 -15.16 -3.06
N GLU A 22 0.77 -16.03 -3.86
CA GLU A 22 0.11 -16.69 -5.00
C GLU A 22 -1.09 -17.54 -4.55
N ALA A 23 -0.93 -18.30 -3.46
CA ALA A 23 -2.02 -19.10 -2.89
C ALA A 23 -3.19 -18.22 -2.40
N MET A 24 -2.92 -17.06 -1.80
CA MET A 24 -3.95 -16.10 -1.37
C MET A 24 -4.79 -15.60 -2.56
N VAL A 25 -4.15 -15.23 -3.66
CA VAL A 25 -4.85 -14.77 -4.87
C VAL A 25 -5.67 -15.91 -5.47
N THR A 26 -5.06 -17.10 -5.61
CA THR A 26 -5.74 -18.30 -6.13
C THR A 26 -6.96 -18.66 -5.30
N GLU A 27 -6.84 -18.74 -3.97
CA GLU A 27 -7.95 -19.03 -3.06
C GLU A 27 -9.07 -17.99 -3.16
N THR A 28 -8.70 -16.71 -3.34
CA THR A 28 -9.69 -15.64 -3.54
C THR A 28 -10.51 -15.87 -4.82
N VAL A 29 -9.83 -16.16 -5.92
CA VAL A 29 -10.50 -16.41 -7.21
C VAL A 29 -11.32 -17.70 -7.17
N GLU A 30 -10.81 -18.77 -6.58
CA GLU A 30 -11.56 -20.03 -6.40
C GLU A 30 -12.82 -19.86 -5.54
N THR A 31 -12.72 -19.03 -4.49
CA THR A 31 -13.84 -18.81 -3.55
C THR A 31 -14.92 -17.90 -4.13
N PHE A 32 -14.54 -16.82 -4.81
CA PHE A 32 -15.48 -15.79 -5.27
C PHE A 32 -15.74 -15.79 -6.78
N GLY A 33 -15.00 -16.60 -7.54
CA GLY A 33 -15.12 -16.74 -8.98
C GLY A 33 -14.45 -15.62 -9.78
N ARG A 34 -13.94 -14.58 -9.12
CA ARG A 34 -13.30 -13.41 -9.75
C ARG A 34 -12.49 -12.58 -8.78
N LEU A 35 -11.61 -11.73 -9.30
CA LEU A 35 -10.89 -10.69 -8.56
C LEU A 35 -11.07 -9.36 -9.31
N ASP A 36 -11.67 -8.37 -8.66
CA ASP A 36 -11.95 -7.05 -9.24
C ASP A 36 -10.99 -5.98 -8.75
N VAL A 37 -10.48 -6.12 -7.53
CA VAL A 37 -9.61 -5.13 -6.89
C VAL A 37 -8.53 -5.82 -6.09
N LEU A 38 -7.28 -5.40 -6.29
CA LEU A 38 -6.19 -5.67 -5.37
C LEU A 38 -5.76 -4.38 -4.69
N VAL A 39 -5.73 -4.37 -3.35
CA VAL A 39 -5.19 -3.27 -2.55
C VAL A 39 -3.85 -3.68 -1.96
N ASN A 40 -2.76 -3.10 -2.46
CA ASN A 40 -1.41 -3.23 -1.92
C ASN A 40 -1.23 -2.26 -0.74
N ASN A 41 -1.74 -2.64 0.43
CA ASN A 41 -1.69 -1.85 1.65
C ASN A 41 -0.59 -2.31 2.62
N ALA A 42 -0.23 -3.58 2.61
CA ALA A 42 0.77 -4.13 3.53
C ALA A 42 2.11 -3.36 3.42
N GLY A 43 2.59 -2.86 4.55
CA GLY A 43 3.85 -2.12 4.59
C GLY A 43 4.20 -1.73 6.02
N LEU A 44 5.50 -1.58 6.27
CA LEU A 44 6.05 -1.21 7.57
C LEU A 44 7.27 -0.30 7.42
N GLY A 45 7.62 0.39 8.51
CA GLY A 45 8.83 1.18 8.62
C GLY A 45 9.51 0.91 9.94
N VAL A 46 10.74 0.41 9.90
CA VAL A 46 11.57 0.11 11.07
C VAL A 46 12.94 0.75 10.92
N GLY A 47 13.68 0.88 12.01
CA GLY A 47 14.98 1.55 12.02
C GLY A 47 14.85 3.06 11.82
N GLY A 48 15.94 3.71 11.50
CA GLY A 48 16.02 5.17 11.36
C GLY A 48 17.32 5.60 10.72
N ASP A 49 18.40 5.75 11.50
CA ASP A 49 19.72 6.05 11.00
C ASP A 49 20.25 4.89 10.14
N VAL A 50 20.78 5.22 8.96
CA VAL A 50 21.30 4.21 8.01
C VAL A 50 22.46 3.42 8.58
N ALA A 51 23.34 4.07 9.36
CA ALA A 51 24.51 3.41 9.95
C ALA A 51 24.12 2.41 11.07
N GLU A 52 22.97 2.62 11.71
CA GLU A 52 22.46 1.78 12.79
C GLU A 52 21.43 0.74 12.31
N THR A 53 20.88 0.92 11.11
CA THR A 53 19.90 -0.01 10.54
C THR A 53 20.53 -1.36 10.24
N THR A 54 20.05 -2.40 10.90
CA THR A 54 20.54 -3.76 10.71
C THR A 54 20.13 -4.33 9.33
N SER A 55 20.88 -5.33 8.86
CA SER A 55 20.48 -6.07 7.65
C SER A 55 19.11 -6.73 7.78
N GLY A 56 18.72 -7.14 8.99
CA GLY A 56 17.39 -7.69 9.27
C GLY A 56 16.27 -6.68 9.07
N GLN A 57 16.42 -5.48 9.62
CA GLN A 57 15.47 -4.38 9.45
C GLN A 57 15.37 -3.94 7.97
N TYR A 58 16.52 -3.81 7.30
CA TYR A 58 16.54 -3.53 5.86
C TYR A 58 15.77 -4.57 5.07
N ARG A 59 16.06 -5.87 5.28
CA ARG A 59 15.35 -6.97 4.58
C ARG A 59 13.88 -6.97 4.92
N LEU A 60 13.50 -6.78 6.17
CA LEU A 60 12.11 -6.72 6.60
C LEU A 60 11.31 -5.66 5.81
N MET A 61 11.87 -4.47 5.62
CA MET A 61 11.25 -3.41 4.82
C MET A 61 11.19 -3.76 3.33
N MET A 62 12.31 -4.25 2.76
CA MET A 62 12.35 -4.61 1.33
C MET A 62 11.42 -5.77 1.00
N ASP A 63 11.48 -6.86 1.76
CA ASP A 63 10.68 -8.05 1.51
C ASP A 63 9.17 -7.77 1.67
N THR A 64 8.79 -6.85 2.58
CA THR A 64 7.38 -6.50 2.79
C THR A 64 6.89 -5.43 1.82
N ASN A 65 7.60 -4.29 1.75
CA ASN A 65 7.12 -3.11 1.03
C ASN A 65 7.40 -3.17 -0.48
N VAL A 66 8.33 -4.01 -0.92
CA VAL A 66 8.76 -4.15 -2.32
C VAL A 66 8.40 -5.51 -2.87
N ASP A 67 9.00 -6.59 -2.33
CA ASP A 67 8.82 -7.94 -2.87
C ASP A 67 7.36 -8.40 -2.72
N GLY A 68 6.75 -8.20 -1.56
CA GLY A 68 5.34 -8.53 -1.31
C GLY A 68 4.37 -7.80 -2.24
N VAL A 69 4.62 -6.50 -2.48
CA VAL A 69 3.83 -5.69 -3.42
C VAL A 69 3.99 -6.22 -4.85
N PHE A 70 5.22 -6.58 -5.25
CA PHE A 70 5.49 -7.15 -6.56
C PHE A 70 4.80 -8.51 -6.74
N PHE A 71 4.94 -9.43 -5.79
CA PHE A 71 4.34 -10.77 -5.86
C PHE A 71 2.82 -10.71 -5.93
N ALA A 72 2.18 -9.91 -5.07
CA ALA A 72 0.73 -9.75 -5.08
C ALA A 72 0.23 -9.15 -6.40
N THR A 73 0.89 -8.12 -6.89
CA THR A 73 0.55 -7.50 -8.17
C THR A 73 0.69 -8.49 -9.32
N ARG A 74 1.81 -9.21 -9.39
CA ARG A 74 2.05 -10.20 -10.45
C ARG A 74 1.02 -11.32 -10.44
N ALA A 75 0.67 -11.85 -9.27
CA ALA A 75 -0.32 -12.91 -9.13
C ALA A 75 -1.74 -12.44 -9.51
N ALA A 76 -2.10 -11.21 -9.16
CA ALA A 76 -3.44 -10.66 -9.39
C ALA A 76 -3.68 -10.20 -10.84
N LEU A 77 -2.64 -9.73 -11.55
CA LEU A 77 -2.77 -9.11 -12.87
C LEU A 77 -3.54 -9.94 -13.91
N PRO A 78 -3.34 -11.26 -14.07
CA PRO A 78 -4.12 -12.04 -15.01
C PRO A 78 -5.63 -11.95 -14.75
N HIS A 79 -6.03 -12.03 -13.49
CA HIS A 79 -7.43 -11.99 -13.06
C HIS A 79 -8.05 -10.59 -13.16
N LEU A 80 -7.26 -9.54 -12.88
CA LEU A 80 -7.70 -8.16 -13.04
C LEU A 80 -7.92 -7.78 -14.51
N ARG A 81 -7.15 -8.36 -15.44
CA ARG A 81 -7.38 -8.20 -16.89
C ARG A 81 -8.71 -8.83 -17.34
N GLU A 82 -9.14 -9.92 -16.73
CA GLU A 82 -10.41 -10.58 -17.04
C GLU A 82 -11.63 -9.78 -16.57
N THR A 83 -11.43 -8.86 -15.62
CA THR A 83 -12.51 -8.12 -14.96
C THR A 83 -12.51 -6.62 -15.24
N ASP A 84 -11.56 -6.12 -16.06
CA ASP A 84 -11.26 -4.68 -16.19
C ASP A 84 -11.07 -4.03 -14.82
N GLY A 85 -10.33 -4.72 -13.94
CA GLY A 85 -10.24 -4.46 -12.52
C GLY A 85 -9.28 -3.34 -12.14
N ASN A 86 -9.10 -3.12 -10.83
CA ASN A 86 -8.30 -2.02 -10.31
C ASN A 86 -7.19 -2.49 -9.36
N LEU A 87 -6.02 -1.90 -9.50
CA LEU A 87 -4.89 -1.96 -8.58
C LEU A 87 -4.80 -0.67 -7.77
N VAL A 88 -4.87 -0.76 -6.45
CA VAL A 88 -4.68 0.38 -5.56
C VAL A 88 -3.45 0.15 -4.69
N PHE A 89 -2.50 1.06 -4.76
CA PHE A 89 -1.29 1.05 -3.95
C PHE A 89 -1.40 2.08 -2.83
N VAL A 90 -1.18 1.66 -1.59
CA VAL A 90 -1.01 2.58 -0.47
C VAL A 90 0.44 3.01 -0.41
N GLY A 91 0.69 4.15 -1.01
CA GLY A 91 1.97 4.84 -1.01
C GLY A 91 2.29 5.50 0.34
N SER A 92 2.78 6.71 0.30
CA SER A 92 3.03 7.56 1.47
C SER A 92 3.50 8.93 1.01
N PHE A 93 3.34 9.96 1.84
CA PHE A 93 4.07 11.22 1.73
C PHE A 93 5.59 10.99 1.54
N ALA A 94 6.15 9.98 2.22
CA ALA A 94 7.56 9.59 2.09
C ALA A 94 7.93 9.04 0.69
N GLY A 95 6.98 8.72 -0.15
CA GLY A 95 7.19 8.35 -1.57
C GLY A 95 7.25 9.54 -2.53
N GLN A 96 7.08 10.77 -2.03
CA GLN A 96 7.10 12.00 -2.80
C GLN A 96 8.11 13.01 -2.26
N TYR A 97 8.33 13.00 -0.94
CA TYR A 97 9.20 13.94 -0.24
C TYR A 97 10.29 13.19 0.53
N PRO A 98 11.49 13.78 0.66
CA PRO A 98 12.55 13.21 1.48
C PRO A 98 12.12 12.98 2.93
N ARG A 99 12.54 11.86 3.50
CA ARG A 99 12.32 11.54 4.92
C ARG A 99 13.67 11.22 5.60
N PRO A 100 14.39 12.24 6.08
CA PRO A 100 15.71 12.04 6.69
C PRO A 100 15.70 11.07 7.88
N GLY A 101 14.60 11.02 8.64
CA GLY A 101 14.47 10.14 9.81
C GLY A 101 14.29 8.64 9.48
N ASN A 102 13.99 8.27 8.23
CA ASN A 102 13.97 6.87 7.79
C ASN A 102 14.13 6.80 6.26
N PRO A 103 15.34 6.93 5.73
CA PRO A 103 15.59 6.99 4.29
C PRO A 103 15.33 5.66 3.58
N ILE A 104 15.47 4.52 4.26
CA ILE A 104 15.20 3.20 3.66
C ILE A 104 13.70 3.02 3.45
N TYR A 105 12.88 3.33 4.46
CA TYR A 105 11.42 3.34 4.29
C TYR A 105 11.00 4.27 3.16
N ALA A 106 11.54 5.49 3.12
CA ALA A 106 11.25 6.43 2.04
C ALA A 106 11.58 5.81 0.67
N ALA A 107 12.76 5.20 0.52
CA ALA A 107 13.17 4.56 -0.73
C ALA A 107 12.18 3.45 -1.16
N THR A 108 11.63 2.65 -0.22
CA THR A 108 10.60 1.65 -0.56
C THR A 108 9.31 2.31 -1.05
N LYS A 109 8.91 3.45 -0.48
CA LYS A 109 7.69 4.17 -0.91
C LYS A 109 7.89 4.93 -2.23
N TRP A 110 9.08 5.41 -2.53
CA TRP A 110 9.44 5.89 -3.86
C TRP A 110 9.38 4.76 -4.90
N TRP A 111 9.87 3.57 -4.54
CA TRP A 111 9.77 2.40 -5.40
C TRP A 111 8.31 2.05 -5.71
N VAL A 112 7.44 1.97 -4.69
CA VAL A 112 6.00 1.68 -4.86
C VAL A 112 5.35 2.66 -5.82
N ARG A 113 5.60 3.96 -5.63
CA ARG A 113 5.05 5.01 -6.49
C ARG A 113 5.55 4.89 -7.92
N GLY A 114 6.87 4.76 -8.12
CA GLY A 114 7.47 4.62 -9.44
C GLY A 114 7.01 3.34 -10.17
N PHE A 115 6.89 2.23 -9.42
CA PHE A 115 6.37 0.97 -9.93
C PHE A 115 4.90 1.11 -10.38
N ALA A 116 4.03 1.66 -9.54
CA ALA A 116 2.62 1.86 -9.85
C ALA A 116 2.39 2.72 -11.09
N HIS A 117 3.08 3.87 -11.19
CA HIS A 117 2.97 4.75 -12.35
C HIS A 117 3.44 4.09 -13.65
N SER A 118 4.56 3.37 -13.60
CA SER A 118 5.07 2.64 -14.76
C SER A 118 4.15 1.49 -15.17
N LEU A 119 3.61 0.77 -14.17
CA LEU A 119 2.66 -0.32 -14.38
C LEU A 119 1.36 0.19 -15.01
N GLY A 120 0.85 1.35 -14.58
CA GLY A 120 -0.36 1.95 -15.15
C GLY A 120 -0.24 2.19 -16.66
N GLY A 121 0.93 2.61 -17.13
CA GLY A 121 1.20 2.72 -18.58
C GLY A 121 1.25 1.37 -19.30
N GLN A 122 1.63 0.31 -18.61
CA GLN A 122 1.73 -1.04 -19.18
C GLN A 122 0.36 -1.74 -19.27
N VAL A 123 -0.47 -1.65 -18.22
CA VAL A 123 -1.71 -2.43 -18.09
C VAL A 123 -2.98 -1.65 -18.38
N GLY A 124 -2.89 -0.33 -18.46
CA GLY A 124 -4.03 0.53 -18.82
C GLY A 124 -4.65 0.19 -20.17
N PRO A 125 -3.86 -0.11 -21.23
CA PRO A 125 -4.40 -0.60 -22.49
C PRO A 125 -5.17 -1.92 -22.40
N ASP A 126 -4.91 -2.71 -21.35
CA ASP A 126 -5.60 -3.97 -21.05
C ASP A 126 -6.86 -3.77 -20.19
N GLY A 127 -7.27 -2.51 -19.93
CA GLY A 127 -8.44 -2.19 -19.10
C GLY A 127 -8.19 -2.12 -17.60
N VAL A 128 -6.97 -2.38 -17.11
CA VAL A 128 -6.67 -2.39 -15.66
C VAL A 128 -6.35 -0.99 -15.16
N GLY A 129 -7.14 -0.48 -14.20
CA GLY A 129 -6.91 0.78 -13.52
C GLY A 129 -5.79 0.65 -12.47
N VAL A 130 -4.92 1.68 -12.38
CA VAL A 130 -3.83 1.72 -11.38
C VAL A 130 -3.85 3.05 -10.65
N SER A 131 -3.96 3.00 -9.32
CA SER A 131 -4.06 4.17 -8.45
C SER A 131 -3.05 4.11 -7.31
N VAL A 132 -2.56 5.28 -6.88
CA VAL A 132 -1.74 5.41 -5.67
C VAL A 132 -2.44 6.34 -4.68
N VAL A 133 -2.57 5.92 -3.42
CA VAL A 133 -3.05 6.75 -2.31
C VAL A 133 -1.88 7.05 -1.39
N ASN A 134 -1.53 8.32 -1.22
CA ASN A 134 -0.37 8.77 -0.46
C ASN A 134 -0.80 9.50 0.82
N PRO A 135 -1.01 8.80 1.94
CA PRO A 135 -1.31 9.44 3.20
C PRO A 135 -0.04 10.02 3.86
N THR A 136 -0.25 10.98 4.75
CA THR A 136 0.74 11.40 5.75
C THR A 136 0.70 10.44 6.95
N GLU A 137 0.82 10.95 8.18
CA GLU A 137 0.63 10.17 9.39
C GLU A 137 -0.83 9.70 9.48
N VAL A 138 -1.04 8.41 9.71
CA VAL A 138 -2.36 7.79 9.91
C VAL A 138 -2.40 7.17 11.29
N ARG A 139 -3.42 7.46 12.08
CA ARG A 139 -3.55 6.99 13.46
C ARG A 139 -3.84 5.48 13.51
N THR A 140 -2.78 4.69 13.53
CA THR A 140 -2.80 3.22 13.49
C THR A 140 -1.66 2.65 14.35
N GLU A 141 -1.58 1.34 14.45
CA GLU A 141 -0.44 0.61 15.04
C GLU A 141 0.88 0.78 14.26
N PHE A 142 0.92 1.57 13.19
CA PHE A 142 2.15 1.77 12.40
C PHE A 142 3.26 2.31 13.31
N ALA A 143 4.46 1.74 13.17
CA ALA A 143 5.66 2.00 13.98
C ALA A 143 5.71 1.32 15.36
N SER A 144 4.71 0.52 15.77
CA SER A 144 4.64 -0.14 17.09
C SER A 144 5.74 -1.16 17.38
N GLU A 145 6.46 -1.67 16.38
CA GLU A 145 7.49 -2.70 16.60
C GLU A 145 8.79 -2.14 17.21
N GLU A 146 9.13 -0.87 16.98
CA GLU A 146 10.39 -0.26 17.44
C GLU A 146 10.21 1.14 18.05
N SER A 147 9.01 1.69 17.96
CA SER A 147 8.68 3.03 18.49
C SER A 147 7.21 3.07 18.89
N GLU A 148 6.81 4.15 19.56
CA GLU A 148 5.42 4.40 19.92
C GLU A 148 4.54 4.41 18.65
N ALA A 149 3.46 3.63 18.67
CA ALA A 149 2.50 3.57 17.57
C ALA A 149 1.87 4.96 17.31
N PHE A 150 1.48 5.23 16.07
CA PHE A 150 0.86 6.52 15.77
C PHE A 150 -0.47 6.73 16.51
N GLU A 151 -1.21 5.67 16.82
CA GLU A 151 -2.43 5.75 17.63
C GLU A 151 -2.17 6.07 19.12
N GLU A 152 -0.97 5.79 19.62
CA GLU A 152 -0.54 6.16 20.98
C GLU A 152 0.06 7.58 21.01
N ARG A 153 0.70 7.99 19.90
CA ARG A 153 1.39 9.27 19.76
C ARG A 153 0.46 10.45 19.45
N PHE A 154 -0.65 10.20 18.76
CA PHE A 154 -1.57 11.23 18.28
C PHE A 154 -2.97 11.02 18.84
N GLU A 155 -3.61 12.10 19.28
CA GLU A 155 -5.00 12.08 19.69
C GLU A 155 -5.94 11.90 18.48
N ALA A 156 -7.17 11.43 18.75
CA ALA A 156 -8.18 11.26 17.71
C ALA A 156 -8.48 12.61 17.02
N GLY A 157 -8.40 12.64 15.69
CA GLY A 157 -8.63 13.83 14.88
C GLY A 157 -7.41 14.78 14.75
N GLU A 158 -6.28 14.45 15.36
CA GLU A 158 -5.03 15.24 15.22
C GLU A 158 -4.32 14.96 13.89
N VAL A 159 -4.39 13.72 13.42
CA VAL A 159 -3.84 13.29 12.14
C VAL A 159 -4.91 12.57 11.31
N THR A 160 -4.55 12.07 10.13
CA THR A 160 -5.46 11.31 9.28
C THR A 160 -5.94 10.05 10.01
N GLU A 161 -7.23 9.79 9.98
CA GLU A 161 -7.82 8.56 10.51
C GLU A 161 -7.84 7.45 9.45
N PRO A 162 -7.80 6.15 9.85
CA PRO A 162 -7.82 5.02 8.93
C PRO A 162 -9.00 5.02 7.95
N GLU A 163 -10.17 5.50 8.41
CA GLU A 163 -11.39 5.59 7.61
C GLU A 163 -11.25 6.57 6.44
N GLU A 164 -10.49 7.65 6.60
CA GLU A 164 -10.25 8.60 5.52
C GLU A 164 -9.40 7.97 4.41
N VAL A 165 -8.38 7.18 4.78
CA VAL A 165 -7.58 6.39 3.83
C VAL A 165 -8.44 5.33 3.16
N ALA A 166 -9.27 4.61 3.91
CA ALA A 166 -10.17 3.59 3.38
C ALA A 166 -11.17 4.19 2.37
N ASN A 167 -11.72 5.38 2.66
CA ASN A 167 -12.62 6.10 1.74
C ASN A 167 -11.90 6.48 0.43
N ALA A 168 -10.65 6.93 0.50
CA ALA A 168 -9.85 7.23 -0.68
C ALA A 168 -9.56 5.98 -1.52
N VAL A 169 -9.25 4.85 -0.88
CA VAL A 169 -9.06 3.54 -1.53
C VAL A 169 -10.35 3.09 -2.22
N VAL A 170 -11.50 3.15 -1.54
CA VAL A 170 -12.80 2.77 -2.10
C VAL A 170 -13.16 3.67 -3.29
N PHE A 171 -12.90 4.99 -3.19
CA PHE A 171 -13.12 5.92 -4.29
C PHE A 171 -12.26 5.56 -5.52
N ALA A 172 -10.97 5.30 -5.32
CA ALA A 172 -10.06 4.92 -6.40
C ALA A 172 -10.45 3.57 -7.04
N ALA A 173 -10.79 2.57 -6.20
CA ALA A 173 -11.20 1.25 -6.65
C ALA A 173 -12.56 1.21 -7.35
N GLY A 174 -13.41 2.20 -7.10
CA GLY A 174 -14.78 2.29 -7.66
C GLY A 174 -14.87 2.96 -9.03
N GLN A 175 -13.74 3.29 -9.67
CA GLN A 175 -13.76 3.87 -11.00
C GLN A 175 -13.94 2.79 -12.07
N ASP A 176 -14.75 3.07 -13.09
CA ASP A 176 -15.12 2.11 -14.16
C ASP A 176 -14.32 2.40 -15.46
N ARG A 177 -14.40 3.63 -15.98
CA ARG A 177 -13.80 4.02 -17.27
C ARG A 177 -12.62 4.97 -17.14
N SER A 178 -12.44 5.50 -15.96
CA SER A 178 -11.36 6.43 -15.63
C SER A 178 -10.52 5.85 -14.52
N THR A 179 -9.24 6.18 -14.50
CA THR A 179 -8.35 5.83 -13.38
C THR A 179 -8.07 7.08 -12.57
N VAL A 180 -8.24 7.00 -11.26
CA VAL A 180 -7.69 7.99 -10.35
C VAL A 180 -6.20 7.71 -10.23
N HIS A 181 -5.38 8.52 -10.88
CA HIS A 181 -3.96 8.24 -10.98
C HIS A 181 -3.25 8.31 -9.63
N GLU A 182 -3.50 9.37 -8.85
CA GLU A 182 -2.90 9.58 -7.54
C GLU A 182 -3.82 10.39 -6.63
N ILE A 183 -3.88 10.05 -5.34
CA ILE A 183 -4.57 10.78 -4.29
C ILE A 183 -3.58 11.08 -3.17
N ASP A 184 -3.32 12.37 -2.95
CA ASP A 184 -2.52 12.83 -1.83
C ASP A 184 -3.43 13.20 -0.67
N LEU A 185 -3.35 12.44 0.42
CA LEU A 185 -4.20 12.62 1.60
C LEU A 185 -3.35 13.10 2.76
N TYR A 186 -3.24 14.42 2.89
CA TYR A 186 -2.37 15.05 3.88
C TYR A 186 -3.17 15.68 5.01
N ARG A 187 -2.67 15.56 6.23
CA ARG A 187 -3.18 16.38 7.33
C ARG A 187 -3.03 17.86 6.97
N ARG A 188 -3.98 18.70 7.39
CA ARG A 188 -4.11 20.08 6.89
C ARG A 188 -2.91 20.98 7.20
N ASP A 189 -2.22 20.72 8.30
CA ASP A 189 -1.04 21.45 8.78
C ASP A 189 0.30 20.85 8.30
N LYS A 190 0.28 19.86 7.38
CA LYS A 190 1.49 19.11 6.98
C LYS A 190 2.63 19.99 6.50
N PHE A 191 2.33 21.11 5.88
CA PHE A 191 3.33 22.04 5.34
C PHE A 191 3.56 23.27 6.24
N GLU A 192 3.01 23.29 7.45
CA GLU A 192 3.27 24.36 8.39
C GLU A 192 4.74 24.33 8.85
N GLY A 193 5.48 25.42 8.57
CA GLY A 193 6.90 25.54 8.92
C GLY A 193 7.89 24.89 7.93
N TRP A 194 7.43 24.55 6.73
CA TRP A 194 8.30 24.08 5.63
C TRP A 194 9.00 25.25 4.93
#